data_d72be23ab4d97ccb55ba1db200575ddc
#
_entry.id   d72be23ab4d97ccb55ba1db200575ddc
#
_cell.length_a   1.000
_cell.length_b   1.000
_cell.length_c   1.000
_cell.angle_alpha   90.00
_cell.angle_beta   90.00
_cell.angle_gamma   90.00
#
_symmetry.space_group_name_H-M   'P 1'
#
loop_
_entity.id
_entity.type
_entity.pdbx_description
1 polymer ?
#
loop_
_entity_poly.entity_id
_entity_poly.type
_entity_poly.pdbx_seq_one_letter_code
_entity_poly.pdbx_strand_id
1 'polypeptide(L)'
;FVVTGKFDTDSIKKLLTGTFARMEKVETGLSFSDKPFKLPRKTYVEAFPNENDTQTIFDYVFCGNYQPSLRNSLTLKLMRDILQNRVLSILRERENIVYSPYASLFYNGLPQQVFYFDLSASVDWGNTKKVEGLIKEIIHELRTHKVSEEELDAMKKSFLLTKQKVLSNEASAEWRTNLVNLLKNGETIDDFEQYEKCLSSISTTDIRKAFKELVNPDKFVLLYIGKHQKYNE
;
A
#
# COMPACT_ATOMS: atom_id res chain seq x y z
N PHE A 1 -7.97 -23.36 2.09
CA PHE A 1 -7.29 -23.53 3.38
C PHE A 1 -5.78 -23.33 3.21
N VAL A 2 -5.16 -22.58 4.12
CA VAL A 2 -3.70 -22.41 4.20
C VAL A 2 -3.24 -22.98 5.53
N VAL A 3 -2.36 -23.97 5.47
CA VAL A 3 -1.80 -24.65 6.66
C VAL A 3 -0.29 -24.45 6.66
N THR A 4 0.23 -23.88 7.73
CA THR A 4 1.66 -23.62 7.92
C THR A 4 2.11 -24.14 9.28
N GLY A 5 3.33 -24.66 9.36
CA GLY A 5 3.92 -25.18 10.61
C GLY A 5 4.85 -26.35 10.36
N LYS A 6 5.36 -26.93 11.47
CA LYS A 6 6.18 -28.13 11.42
C LYS A 6 5.27 -29.36 11.55
N PHE A 7 5.04 -30.06 10.45
CA PHE A 7 4.19 -31.25 10.43
C PHE A 7 4.69 -32.26 9.38
N ASP A 8 4.31 -33.51 9.55
CA ASP A 8 4.44 -34.51 8.52
C ASP A 8 3.35 -34.34 7.45
N THR A 9 3.76 -34.18 6.19
CA THR A 9 2.87 -33.85 5.09
C THR A 9 1.79 -34.91 4.86
N ASP A 10 2.13 -36.21 5.00
CA ASP A 10 1.17 -37.27 4.77
C ASP A 10 0.16 -37.37 5.90
N SER A 11 0.58 -37.13 7.12
CA SER A 11 -0.29 -37.11 8.30
C SER A 11 -1.29 -35.96 8.21
N ILE A 12 -0.86 -34.76 7.87
CA ILE A 12 -1.75 -33.61 7.67
C ILE A 12 -2.71 -33.84 6.49
N LYS A 13 -2.22 -34.38 5.37
CA LYS A 13 -3.06 -34.73 4.23
C LYS A 13 -4.16 -35.70 4.58
N LYS A 14 -3.84 -36.77 5.34
CA LYS A 14 -4.83 -37.72 5.83
C LYS A 14 -5.86 -37.07 6.75
N LEU A 15 -5.42 -36.21 7.68
CA LEU A 15 -6.30 -35.50 8.60
C LEU A 15 -7.25 -34.55 7.84
N LEU A 16 -6.74 -33.74 6.94
CA LEU A 16 -7.54 -32.81 6.14
C LEU A 16 -8.54 -33.56 5.25
N THR A 17 -8.12 -34.64 4.59
CA THR A 17 -8.99 -35.48 3.78
C THR A 17 -10.05 -36.15 4.64
N GLY A 18 -9.68 -36.68 5.81
CA GLY A 18 -10.62 -37.32 6.74
C GLY A 18 -11.66 -36.38 7.34
N THR A 19 -11.34 -35.08 7.44
CA THR A 19 -12.21 -34.08 8.03
C THR A 19 -13.02 -33.34 6.97
N PHE A 20 -12.33 -32.67 6.04
CA PHE A 20 -12.97 -31.76 5.08
C PHE A 20 -13.58 -32.48 3.86
N ALA A 21 -13.00 -33.58 3.40
CA ALA A 21 -13.58 -34.31 2.27
C ALA A 21 -14.91 -35.01 2.61
N ARG A 22 -15.26 -35.11 3.90
CA ARG A 22 -16.56 -35.64 4.36
C ARG A 22 -17.64 -34.55 4.48
N MET A 23 -17.26 -33.26 4.33
CA MET A 23 -18.25 -32.19 4.32
C MET A 23 -19.06 -32.29 3.03
N GLU A 24 -20.38 -32.25 3.16
CA GLU A 24 -21.24 -32.15 1.98
C GLU A 24 -20.85 -30.96 1.15
N LYS A 25 -20.63 -31.18 -0.15
CA LYS A 25 -20.44 -30.11 -1.10
C LYS A 25 -21.78 -29.39 -1.26
N VAL A 26 -21.98 -28.33 -0.53
CA VAL A 26 -23.14 -27.47 -0.74
C VAL A 26 -22.90 -26.72 -2.05
N GLU A 27 -23.67 -27.03 -3.07
CA GLU A 27 -23.72 -26.30 -4.33
C GLU A 27 -24.46 -24.93 -4.19
N THR A 28 -24.32 -24.30 -3.06
CA THR A 28 -24.69 -22.90 -2.96
C THR A 28 -23.58 -22.12 -3.63
N GLY A 29 -23.78 -21.79 -4.89
CA GLY A 29 -23.04 -20.73 -5.49
C GLY A 29 -23.17 -19.51 -4.59
N LEU A 30 -22.16 -19.27 -3.73
CA LEU A 30 -22.03 -17.99 -3.08
C LEU A 30 -21.89 -16.99 -4.23
N SER A 31 -23.04 -16.44 -4.66
CA SER A 31 -23.02 -15.38 -5.64
C SER A 31 -22.46 -14.15 -4.97
N PHE A 32 -21.25 -13.80 -5.34
CA PHE A 32 -20.67 -12.53 -4.99
C PHE A 32 -21.42 -11.43 -5.77
N SER A 33 -22.17 -10.60 -5.07
CA SER A 33 -22.71 -9.38 -5.67
C SER A 33 -21.60 -8.34 -5.69
N ASP A 34 -20.99 -8.16 -6.85
CA ASP A 34 -20.03 -7.08 -7.04
C ASP A 34 -20.79 -5.74 -6.97
N LYS A 35 -20.61 -5.04 -5.85
CA LYS A 35 -20.98 -3.62 -5.73
C LYS A 35 -19.71 -2.81 -5.92
N PRO A 36 -19.36 -2.47 -7.17
CA PRO A 36 -18.08 -1.85 -7.44
C PRO A 36 -17.93 -0.54 -6.70
N PHE A 37 -16.86 -0.45 -5.95
CA PHE A 37 -16.41 0.81 -5.37
C PHE A 37 -16.04 1.75 -6.51
N LYS A 38 -16.67 2.93 -6.54
CA LYS A 38 -16.40 3.91 -7.59
C LYS A 38 -15.20 4.76 -7.18
N LEU A 39 -14.11 4.57 -7.89
CA LEU A 39 -12.95 5.46 -7.75
C LEU A 39 -13.35 6.92 -8.07
N PRO A 40 -12.83 7.90 -7.32
CA PRO A 40 -13.10 9.31 -7.58
C PRO A 40 -12.68 9.68 -8.99
N ARG A 41 -13.55 10.39 -9.71
CA ARG A 41 -13.29 10.86 -11.07
C ARG A 41 -12.64 12.24 -11.11
N LYS A 42 -12.68 12.96 -9.99
CA LYS A 42 -12.12 14.31 -9.78
C LYS A 42 -11.59 14.40 -8.36
N THR A 43 -10.87 15.47 -8.08
CA THR A 43 -10.48 15.80 -6.70
C THR A 43 -11.72 15.94 -5.81
N TYR A 44 -11.64 15.35 -4.63
CA TYR A 44 -12.63 15.43 -3.57
C TYR A 44 -11.94 15.95 -2.31
N VAL A 45 -12.51 17.01 -1.72
CA VAL A 45 -11.98 17.61 -0.49
C VAL A 45 -13.12 17.67 0.51
N GLU A 46 -12.90 17.16 1.72
CA GLU A 46 -13.91 17.20 2.79
C GLU A 46 -13.23 17.45 4.14
N ALA A 47 -13.94 18.15 5.02
CA ALA A 47 -13.50 18.44 6.37
C ALA A 47 -14.52 17.89 7.39
N PHE A 48 -13.99 17.16 8.37
CA PHE A 48 -14.72 16.59 9.50
C PHE A 48 -14.28 17.28 10.79
N PRO A 49 -14.99 18.37 11.18
CA PRO A 49 -14.57 19.18 12.30
C PRO A 49 -14.78 18.48 13.65
N ASN A 50 -13.78 18.59 14.52
CA ASN A 50 -13.89 18.26 15.93
C ASN A 50 -13.18 19.33 16.75
N GLU A 51 -13.94 20.19 17.42
CA GLU A 51 -13.42 21.33 18.18
C GLU A 51 -12.58 20.90 19.41
N ASN A 52 -12.76 19.65 19.87
CA ASN A 52 -12.00 19.10 21.00
C ASN A 52 -10.59 18.66 20.64
N ASP A 53 -10.27 18.53 19.35
CA ASP A 53 -8.95 18.13 18.90
C ASP A 53 -7.98 19.32 18.95
N THR A 54 -6.73 19.03 19.21
CA THR A 54 -5.66 20.05 19.24
C THR A 54 -5.03 20.25 17.87
N GLN A 55 -5.10 19.22 17.01
CA GLN A 55 -4.50 19.18 15.69
C GLN A 55 -5.51 18.68 14.65
N THR A 56 -5.14 18.82 13.39
CA THR A 56 -5.87 18.30 12.22
C THR A 56 -5.11 17.12 11.66
N ILE A 57 -5.78 15.98 11.49
CA ILE A 57 -5.28 14.91 10.65
C ILE A 57 -5.54 15.30 9.21
N PHE A 58 -4.50 15.21 8.42
CA PHE A 58 -4.48 15.48 7.00
C PHE A 58 -4.23 14.17 6.27
N ASP A 59 -5.24 13.70 5.52
CA ASP A 59 -5.14 12.48 4.71
C ASP A 59 -5.23 12.85 3.23
N TYR A 60 -4.16 12.57 2.50
CA TYR A 60 -4.06 12.83 1.07
C TYR A 60 -4.00 11.49 0.32
N VAL A 61 -5.12 11.09 -0.28
CA VAL A 61 -5.29 9.75 -0.84
C VAL A 61 -5.29 9.77 -2.35
N PHE A 62 -4.37 9.04 -2.95
CA PHE A 62 -4.35 8.68 -4.36
C PHE A 62 -4.88 7.27 -4.53
N CYS A 63 -5.74 7.05 -5.50
CA CYS A 63 -6.28 5.74 -5.78
C CYS A 63 -6.41 5.48 -7.28
N GLY A 64 -6.38 4.22 -7.65
CA GLY A 64 -6.46 3.81 -9.05
C GLY A 64 -6.73 2.32 -9.21
N ASN A 65 -6.79 1.90 -10.46
CA ASN A 65 -6.90 0.48 -10.78
C ASN A 65 -5.55 -0.20 -10.56
N TYR A 66 -5.61 -1.41 -10.02
CA TYR A 66 -4.48 -2.29 -9.81
C TYR A 66 -4.62 -3.52 -10.71
N GLN A 67 -3.58 -3.89 -11.43
CA GLN A 67 -3.52 -5.16 -12.14
C GLN A 67 -2.65 -6.12 -11.35
N PRO A 68 -3.22 -7.22 -10.81
CA PRO A 68 -2.49 -8.18 -9.99
C PRO A 68 -1.31 -8.78 -10.75
N SER A 69 -0.12 -8.57 -10.24
CA SER A 69 1.11 -9.25 -10.66
C SER A 69 2.20 -8.97 -9.64
N LEU A 70 3.15 -9.88 -9.52
CA LEU A 70 4.33 -9.68 -8.66
C LEU A 70 5.05 -8.35 -8.96
N ARG A 71 5.26 -8.05 -10.27
CA ARG A 71 5.94 -6.81 -10.66
C ARG A 71 5.18 -5.56 -10.21
N ASN A 72 3.86 -5.55 -10.40
CA ASN A 72 3.05 -4.39 -10.02
C ASN A 72 2.97 -4.23 -8.51
N SER A 73 2.84 -5.31 -7.74
CA SER A 73 2.84 -5.25 -6.27
C SER A 73 4.19 -4.75 -5.72
N LEU A 74 5.31 -5.22 -6.27
CA LEU A 74 6.63 -4.75 -5.90
C LEU A 74 6.85 -3.28 -6.27
N THR A 75 6.39 -2.87 -7.45
CA THR A 75 6.46 -1.48 -7.89
C THR A 75 5.68 -0.56 -6.97
N LEU A 76 4.44 -0.91 -6.60
CA LEU A 76 3.63 -0.15 -5.65
C LEU A 76 4.30 -0.05 -4.27
N LYS A 77 4.87 -1.14 -3.78
CA LYS A 77 5.60 -1.16 -2.49
C LYS A 77 6.82 -0.24 -2.52
N LEU A 78 7.61 -0.28 -3.59
CA LEU A 78 8.75 0.63 -3.78
C LEU A 78 8.28 2.10 -3.87
N MET A 79 7.20 2.38 -4.60
CA MET A 79 6.61 3.73 -4.66
C MET A 79 6.20 4.23 -3.28
N ARG A 80 5.57 3.37 -2.46
CA ARG A 80 5.19 3.70 -1.09
C ARG A 80 6.40 4.07 -0.23
N ASP A 81 7.48 3.30 -0.30
CA ASP A 81 8.68 3.56 0.49
C ASP A 81 9.39 4.84 0.04
N ILE A 82 9.42 5.11 -1.26
CA ILE A 82 9.90 6.38 -1.81
C ILE A 82 9.06 7.55 -1.31
N LEU A 83 7.73 7.44 -1.36
CA LEU A 83 6.83 8.45 -0.82
C LEU A 83 7.06 8.67 0.67
N GLN A 84 7.19 7.59 1.45
CA GLN A 84 7.48 7.66 2.89
C GLN A 84 8.77 8.44 3.16
N ASN A 85 9.84 8.14 2.43
CA ASN A 85 11.11 8.85 2.60
C ASN A 85 10.99 10.32 2.23
N ARG A 86 10.30 10.66 1.14
CA ARG A 86 10.10 12.05 0.71
C ARG A 86 9.25 12.86 1.71
N VAL A 87 8.13 12.31 2.19
CA VAL A 87 7.29 13.02 3.16
C VAL A 87 7.99 13.19 4.50
N LEU A 88 8.76 12.18 4.94
CA LEU A 88 9.54 12.26 6.17
C LEU A 88 10.63 13.34 6.06
N SER A 89 11.46 13.27 5.02
CA SER A 89 12.56 14.21 4.80
C SER A 89 12.07 15.65 4.61
N ILE A 90 10.98 15.85 3.87
CA ILE A 90 10.49 17.20 3.56
C ILE A 90 9.65 17.75 4.70
N LEU A 91 8.60 17.05 5.15
CA LEU A 91 7.64 17.61 6.11
C LEU A 91 8.17 17.65 7.53
N ARG A 92 8.98 16.63 7.92
CA ARG A 92 9.53 16.55 9.26
C ARG A 92 10.92 17.17 9.37
N GLU A 93 11.86 16.75 8.53
CA GLU A 93 13.27 17.11 8.71
C GLU A 93 13.58 18.50 8.19
N ARG A 94 13.09 18.85 6.99
CA ARG A 94 13.35 20.17 6.37
C ARG A 94 12.44 21.25 6.90
N GLU A 95 11.13 21.01 6.92
CA GLU A 95 10.12 22.03 7.24
C GLU A 95 9.70 22.03 8.71
N ASN A 96 9.92 20.92 9.43
CA ASN A 96 9.59 20.72 10.84
C ASN A 96 8.14 21.10 11.20
N ILE A 97 7.20 20.83 10.29
CA ILE A 97 5.78 21.16 10.45
C ILE A 97 4.91 19.97 10.81
N VAL A 98 5.48 18.76 10.73
CA VAL A 98 4.78 17.51 11.04
C VAL A 98 5.71 16.60 11.84
N TYR A 99 5.18 15.97 12.90
CA TYR A 99 6.00 15.09 13.74
C TYR A 99 6.17 13.69 13.12
N SER A 100 5.09 13.08 12.66
CA SER A 100 5.10 11.69 12.18
C SER A 100 4.29 11.54 10.90
N PRO A 101 4.79 12.08 9.76
CA PRO A 101 4.13 11.85 8.49
C PRO A 101 4.36 10.39 8.08
N TYR A 102 3.34 9.77 7.50
CA TYR A 102 3.48 8.42 6.97
C TYR A 102 2.78 8.24 5.64
N ALA A 103 3.33 7.33 4.83
CA ALA A 103 2.75 6.87 3.60
C ALA A 103 2.31 5.42 3.75
N SER A 104 1.04 5.15 3.58
CA SER A 104 0.49 3.80 3.55
C SER A 104 0.16 3.36 2.13
N LEU A 105 0.11 2.07 1.92
CA LEU A 105 -0.29 1.45 0.67
C LEU A 105 -1.28 0.34 0.98
N PHE A 106 -2.43 0.43 0.38
CA PHE A 106 -3.36 -0.67 0.27
C PHE A 106 -3.51 -1.05 -1.21
N TYR A 107 -3.49 -2.33 -1.52
CA TYR A 107 -3.83 -2.84 -2.84
C TYR A 107 -4.51 -4.20 -2.71
N ASN A 108 -5.40 -4.50 -3.65
CA ASN A 108 -6.22 -5.70 -3.60
C ASN A 108 -6.49 -6.22 -5.01
N GLY A 109 -6.29 -7.52 -5.21
CA GLY A 109 -6.65 -8.21 -6.45
C GLY A 109 -8.12 -8.63 -6.49
N LEU A 110 -8.73 -8.83 -5.31
CA LEU A 110 -10.11 -9.29 -5.13
C LEU A 110 -10.77 -8.53 -3.97
N PRO A 111 -12.06 -8.20 -3.99
CA PRO A 111 -13.01 -8.39 -5.10
C PRO A 111 -12.79 -7.41 -6.24
N GLN A 112 -12.11 -6.30 -6.03
CA GLN A 112 -11.82 -5.27 -7.02
C GLN A 112 -10.32 -5.02 -7.10
N GLN A 113 -9.83 -4.84 -8.31
CA GLN A 113 -8.43 -4.57 -8.60
C GLN A 113 -8.12 -3.09 -8.42
N VAL A 114 -7.86 -2.69 -7.18
CA VAL A 114 -7.62 -1.30 -6.80
C VAL A 114 -6.40 -1.15 -5.91
N PHE A 115 -5.83 0.05 -5.92
CA PHE A 115 -4.82 0.46 -4.94
C PHE A 115 -5.15 1.84 -4.36
N TYR A 116 -4.62 2.12 -3.17
CA TYR A 116 -4.63 3.43 -2.52
C TYR A 116 -3.25 3.71 -1.94
N PHE A 117 -2.75 4.90 -2.22
CA PHE A 117 -1.70 5.53 -1.42
C PHE A 117 -2.35 6.56 -0.52
N ASP A 118 -2.10 6.47 0.75
CA ASP A 118 -2.57 7.42 1.74
C ASP A 118 -1.36 8.08 2.41
N LEU A 119 -1.24 9.39 2.25
CA LEU A 119 -0.25 10.24 2.89
C LEU A 119 -0.92 10.95 4.05
N SER A 120 -0.64 10.51 5.26
CA SER A 120 -1.29 11.00 6.46
C SER A 120 -0.31 11.70 7.39
N ALA A 121 -0.78 12.76 8.03
CA ALA A 121 -0.02 13.51 9.00
C ALA A 121 -0.93 14.25 9.98
N SER A 122 -0.47 14.41 11.21
CA SER A 122 -1.08 15.33 12.17
C SER A 122 -0.38 16.67 12.09
N VAL A 123 -1.13 17.74 11.88
CA VAL A 123 -0.63 19.08 11.59
C VAL A 123 -1.49 20.16 12.26
N ASP A 124 -0.89 21.29 12.59
CA ASP A 124 -1.66 22.46 13.00
C ASP A 124 -2.49 22.98 11.81
N TRP A 125 -3.74 23.35 12.05
CA TRP A 125 -4.65 23.83 10.99
C TRP A 125 -4.03 24.89 10.09
N GLY A 126 -3.30 25.85 10.66
CA GLY A 126 -2.62 26.91 9.91
C GLY A 126 -1.57 26.43 8.91
N ASN A 127 -1.08 25.18 9.05
CA ASN A 127 -0.06 24.59 8.19
C ASN A 127 -0.66 23.66 7.12
N THR A 128 -1.97 23.38 7.13
CA THR A 128 -2.60 22.41 6.21
C THR A 128 -2.36 22.77 4.73
N LYS A 129 -2.52 24.04 4.35
CA LYS A 129 -2.25 24.49 2.96
C LYS A 129 -0.78 24.35 2.57
N LYS A 130 0.14 24.61 3.51
CA LYS A 130 1.58 24.42 3.27
C LYS A 130 1.89 22.95 3.05
N VAL A 131 1.36 22.06 3.87
CA VAL A 131 1.51 20.61 3.71
C VAL A 131 0.96 20.14 2.36
N GLU A 132 -0.23 20.60 1.98
CA GLU A 132 -0.82 20.29 0.66
C GLU A 132 0.10 20.70 -0.48
N GLY A 133 0.64 21.93 -0.42
CA GLY A 133 1.60 22.43 -1.42
C GLY A 133 2.84 21.55 -1.53
N LEU A 134 3.44 21.20 -0.40
CA LEU A 134 4.64 20.35 -0.34
C LEU A 134 4.36 18.93 -0.87
N ILE A 135 3.20 18.33 -0.57
CA ILE A 135 2.83 17.04 -1.13
C ILE A 135 2.69 17.13 -2.67
N LYS A 136 2.08 18.19 -3.18
CA LYS A 136 1.99 18.41 -4.64
C LYS A 136 3.37 18.54 -5.30
N GLU A 137 4.31 19.23 -4.64
CA GLU A 137 5.71 19.34 -5.09
C GLU A 137 6.39 17.97 -5.11
N ILE A 138 6.26 17.16 -4.04
CA ILE A 138 6.80 15.80 -3.97
C ILE A 138 6.26 14.95 -5.12
N ILE A 139 4.96 14.97 -5.35
CA ILE A 139 4.32 14.19 -6.41
C ILE A 139 4.80 14.69 -7.79
N HIS A 140 4.92 15.97 -7.99
CA HIS A 140 5.44 16.54 -9.24
C HIS A 140 6.88 16.08 -9.51
N GLU A 141 7.75 16.16 -8.51
CA GLU A 141 9.14 15.69 -8.59
C GLU A 141 9.20 14.21 -8.98
N LEU A 142 8.50 13.33 -8.26
CA LEU A 142 8.52 11.88 -8.50
C LEU A 142 7.93 11.48 -9.86
N ARG A 143 7.06 12.28 -10.44
CA ARG A 143 6.50 12.07 -11.79
C ARG A 143 7.42 12.54 -12.90
N THR A 144 8.25 13.53 -12.65
CA THR A 144 9.10 14.20 -13.65
C THR A 144 10.56 13.75 -13.60
N HIS A 145 11.08 13.47 -12.42
CA HIS A 145 12.46 13.07 -12.21
C HIS A 145 12.56 11.61 -11.79
N LYS A 146 13.68 11.00 -12.07
CA LYS A 146 14.00 9.65 -11.57
C LYS A 146 14.56 9.77 -10.16
N VAL A 147 14.22 8.80 -9.31
CA VAL A 147 14.98 8.57 -8.08
C VAL A 147 16.40 8.14 -8.41
N SER A 148 17.35 8.32 -7.51
CA SER A 148 18.72 7.86 -7.75
C SER A 148 18.79 6.33 -7.73
N GLU A 149 19.80 5.77 -8.42
CA GLU A 149 20.03 4.32 -8.42
C GLU A 149 20.40 3.85 -7.01
N GLU A 150 21.15 4.66 -6.25
CA GLU A 150 21.55 4.36 -4.87
C GLU A 150 20.32 4.28 -3.95
N GLU A 151 19.36 5.19 -4.10
CA GLU A 151 18.12 5.20 -3.33
C GLU A 151 17.30 3.94 -3.63
N LEU A 152 17.09 3.62 -4.90
CA LEU A 152 16.35 2.44 -5.32
C LEU A 152 17.02 1.14 -4.87
N ASP A 153 18.35 1.04 -4.99
CA ASP A 153 19.11 -0.13 -4.56
C ASP A 153 19.07 -0.34 -3.04
N ALA A 154 19.12 0.74 -2.26
CA ALA A 154 18.97 0.66 -0.81
C ALA A 154 17.60 0.09 -0.42
N MET A 155 16.54 0.51 -1.11
CA MET A 155 15.18 -0.02 -0.87
C MET A 155 15.06 -1.49 -1.28
N LYS A 156 15.60 -1.87 -2.44
CA LYS A 156 15.63 -3.26 -2.88
C LYS A 156 16.35 -4.17 -1.88
N LYS A 157 17.50 -3.72 -1.35
CA LYS A 157 18.24 -4.45 -0.29
C LYS A 157 17.37 -4.62 0.96
N SER A 158 16.65 -3.58 1.39
CA SER A 158 15.74 -3.68 2.54
C SER A 158 14.62 -4.72 2.31
N PHE A 159 14.07 -4.79 1.10
CA PHE A 159 13.06 -5.78 0.73
C PHE A 159 13.60 -7.21 0.77
N LEU A 160 14.82 -7.42 0.25
CA LEU A 160 15.48 -8.72 0.30
C LEU A 160 15.80 -9.16 1.73
N LEU A 161 16.28 -8.25 2.57
CA LEU A 161 16.52 -8.54 3.99
C LEU A 161 15.23 -8.91 4.72
N THR A 162 14.14 -8.21 4.44
CA THR A 162 12.82 -8.53 5.01
C THR A 162 12.35 -9.92 4.57
N LYS A 163 12.49 -10.24 3.27
CA LYS A 163 12.18 -11.59 2.76
C LYS A 163 13.04 -12.67 3.44
N GLN A 164 14.34 -12.44 3.58
CA GLN A 164 15.26 -13.38 4.25
C GLN A 164 14.87 -13.59 5.72
N LYS A 165 14.49 -12.54 6.45
CA LYS A 165 14.00 -12.67 7.83
C LYS A 165 12.75 -13.55 7.91
N VAL A 166 11.79 -13.35 7.01
CA VAL A 166 10.59 -14.19 6.93
C VAL A 166 10.96 -15.65 6.66
N LEU A 167 11.90 -15.89 5.75
CA LEU A 167 12.38 -17.24 5.42
C LEU A 167 13.14 -17.91 6.56
N SER A 168 13.94 -17.16 7.31
CA SER A 168 14.74 -17.67 8.44
C SER A 168 13.94 -17.80 9.73
N ASN A 169 12.78 -17.18 9.81
CA ASN A 169 11.95 -17.21 11.01
C ASN A 169 11.06 -18.46 10.97
N GLU A 170 11.17 -19.32 11.98
CA GLU A 170 10.32 -20.51 12.14
C GLU A 170 8.83 -20.14 12.45
N ALA A 171 8.47 -18.86 12.37
CA ALA A 171 7.16 -18.35 12.69
C ALA A 171 6.13 -18.71 11.60
N SER A 172 5.43 -19.82 11.82
CA SER A 172 4.36 -20.31 10.94
C SER A 172 3.24 -19.29 10.69
N ALA A 173 3.02 -18.36 11.63
CA ALA A 173 2.03 -17.30 11.51
C ALA A 173 2.39 -16.28 10.42
N GLU A 174 3.66 -15.89 10.31
CA GLU A 174 4.12 -14.97 9.26
C GLU A 174 4.03 -15.61 7.88
N TRP A 175 4.42 -16.87 7.76
CA TRP A 175 4.25 -17.65 6.53
C TRP A 175 2.79 -17.72 6.10
N ARG A 176 1.88 -18.02 7.03
CA ARG A 176 0.44 -18.05 6.75
C ARG A 176 -0.04 -16.69 6.22
N THR A 177 0.33 -15.61 6.91
CA THR A 177 -0.07 -14.26 6.51
C THR A 177 0.43 -13.91 5.12
N ASN A 178 1.69 -14.22 4.82
CA ASN A 178 2.27 -13.96 3.50
C ASN A 178 1.58 -14.77 2.40
N LEU A 179 1.32 -16.06 2.61
CA LEU A 179 0.63 -16.91 1.64
C LEU A 179 -0.82 -16.45 1.40
N VAL A 180 -1.55 -16.07 2.46
CA VAL A 180 -2.92 -15.56 2.33
C VAL A 180 -2.92 -14.24 1.56
N ASN A 181 -2.00 -13.32 1.85
CA ASN A 181 -1.89 -12.05 1.15
C ASN A 181 -1.52 -12.23 -0.32
N LEU A 182 -0.60 -13.14 -0.62
CA LEU A 182 -0.21 -13.50 -1.97
C LEU A 182 -1.43 -13.95 -2.78
N LEU A 183 -2.21 -14.90 -2.24
CA LEU A 183 -3.44 -15.38 -2.88
C LEU A 183 -4.51 -14.28 -3.04
N LYS A 184 -4.70 -13.43 -2.02
CA LYS A 184 -5.65 -12.30 -2.10
C LYS A 184 -5.26 -11.27 -3.17
N ASN A 185 -3.98 -11.07 -3.38
CA ASN A 185 -3.47 -10.14 -4.37
C ASN A 185 -3.40 -10.71 -5.79
N GLY A 186 -3.82 -11.97 -5.98
CA GLY A 186 -3.75 -12.65 -7.26
C GLY A 186 -2.32 -13.05 -7.66
N GLU A 187 -1.43 -13.15 -6.69
CA GLU A 187 -0.06 -13.65 -6.86
C GLU A 187 -0.02 -15.17 -6.62
N THR A 188 1.03 -15.84 -7.08
CA THR A 188 1.19 -17.29 -6.99
C THR A 188 2.41 -17.68 -6.14
N ILE A 189 2.55 -18.95 -5.79
CA ILE A 189 3.76 -19.44 -5.11
C ILE A 189 4.99 -19.28 -6.02
N ASP A 190 4.83 -19.45 -7.33
CA ASP A 190 5.91 -19.24 -8.30
C ASP A 190 6.40 -17.78 -8.29
N ASP A 191 5.50 -16.81 -8.05
CA ASP A 191 5.88 -15.41 -7.86
C ASP A 191 6.80 -15.22 -6.67
N PHE A 192 6.63 -16.01 -5.61
CA PHE A 192 7.52 -15.98 -4.46
C PHE A 192 8.94 -16.44 -4.80
N GLU A 193 9.10 -17.43 -5.66
CA GLU A 193 10.41 -17.89 -6.17
C GLU A 193 11.03 -16.85 -7.10
N GLN A 194 10.22 -16.18 -7.94
CA GLN A 194 10.66 -15.14 -8.88
C GLN A 194 10.91 -13.77 -8.22
N TYR A 195 10.62 -13.63 -6.92
CA TYR A 195 10.63 -12.35 -6.20
C TYR A 195 11.92 -11.55 -6.41
N GLU A 196 13.10 -12.16 -6.17
CA GLU A 196 14.39 -11.48 -6.25
C GLU A 196 14.71 -11.02 -7.66
N LYS A 197 14.47 -11.89 -8.64
CA LYS A 197 14.67 -11.58 -10.05
C LYS A 197 13.74 -10.47 -10.51
N CYS A 198 12.48 -10.52 -10.11
CA CYS A 198 11.50 -9.50 -10.44
C CYS A 198 11.89 -8.16 -9.79
N LEU A 199 12.21 -8.15 -8.49
CA LEU A 199 12.62 -6.95 -7.75
C LEU A 199 13.85 -6.29 -8.38
N SER A 200 14.87 -7.08 -8.71
CA SER A 200 16.12 -6.59 -9.33
C SER A 200 15.87 -5.96 -10.71
N SER A 201 14.87 -6.44 -11.44
CA SER A 201 14.53 -5.95 -12.78
C SER A 201 13.81 -4.60 -12.80
N ILE A 202 13.33 -4.10 -11.67
CA ILE A 202 12.64 -2.80 -11.57
C ILE A 202 13.69 -1.67 -11.60
N SER A 203 13.60 -0.78 -12.57
CA SER A 203 14.53 0.34 -12.75
C SER A 203 13.94 1.66 -12.21
N THR A 204 14.79 2.67 -12.06
CA THR A 204 14.37 4.05 -11.72
C THR A 204 13.43 4.64 -12.77
N THR A 205 13.57 4.21 -14.03
CA THR A 205 12.66 4.57 -15.12
C THR A 205 11.26 3.97 -14.92
N ASP A 206 11.20 2.71 -14.46
CA ASP A 206 9.91 2.03 -14.17
C ASP A 206 9.19 2.73 -13.02
N ILE A 207 9.92 3.10 -11.96
CA ILE A 207 9.36 3.85 -10.82
C ILE A 207 8.78 5.19 -11.28
N ARG A 208 9.55 5.99 -12.03
CA ARG A 208 9.05 7.27 -12.56
C ARG A 208 7.82 7.08 -13.45
N LYS A 209 7.85 6.08 -14.33
CA LYS A 209 6.71 5.75 -15.19
C LYS A 209 5.48 5.40 -14.37
N ALA A 210 5.64 4.57 -13.33
CA ALA A 210 4.56 4.19 -12.44
C ALA A 210 3.98 5.39 -11.69
N PHE A 211 4.80 6.30 -11.14
CA PHE A 211 4.30 7.55 -10.55
C PHE A 211 3.53 8.39 -11.56
N LYS A 212 4.02 8.51 -12.78
CA LYS A 212 3.35 9.28 -13.84
C LYS A 212 1.98 8.70 -14.21
N GLU A 213 1.85 7.38 -14.25
CA GLU A 213 0.64 6.69 -14.69
C GLU A 213 -0.37 6.49 -13.57
N LEU A 214 0.10 6.18 -12.36
CA LEU A 214 -0.75 5.75 -11.25
C LEU A 214 -1.13 6.88 -10.31
N VAL A 215 -0.29 7.90 -10.15
CA VAL A 215 -0.54 9.03 -9.23
C VAL A 215 -0.90 10.28 -10.04
N ASN A 216 -2.19 10.63 -10.07
CA ASN A 216 -2.67 11.80 -10.79
C ASN A 216 -2.84 12.97 -9.80
N PRO A 217 -2.08 14.09 -9.96
CA PRO A 217 -2.16 15.24 -9.05
C PRO A 217 -3.49 16.00 -9.11
N ASP A 218 -4.31 15.74 -10.14
CA ASP A 218 -5.63 16.36 -10.30
C ASP A 218 -6.78 15.43 -9.85
N LYS A 219 -6.44 14.24 -9.34
CA LYS A 219 -7.42 13.25 -8.87
C LYS A 219 -6.94 12.63 -7.55
N PHE A 220 -7.40 13.21 -6.47
CA PHE A 220 -7.10 12.73 -5.13
C PHE A 220 -8.31 12.95 -4.20
N VAL A 221 -8.29 12.30 -3.08
CA VAL A 221 -9.17 12.58 -1.96
C VAL A 221 -8.33 13.27 -0.90
N LEU A 222 -8.81 14.38 -0.39
CA LEU A 222 -8.18 15.13 0.70
C LEU A 222 -9.17 15.27 1.83
N LEU A 223 -8.81 14.72 2.98
CA LEU A 223 -9.61 14.79 4.18
C LEU A 223 -8.88 15.61 5.24
N TYR A 224 -9.62 16.50 5.90
CA TYR A 224 -9.20 17.20 7.09
C TYR A 224 -10.06 16.72 8.25
N ILE A 225 -9.47 16.07 9.25
CA ILE A 225 -10.20 15.48 10.38
C ILE A 225 -9.66 16.09 11.67
N GLY A 226 -10.54 16.65 12.50
CA GLY A 226 -10.19 17.23 13.79
C GLY A 226 -10.34 18.74 13.82
N LYS A 227 -9.39 19.43 14.49
CA LYS A 227 -9.46 20.88 14.66
C LYS A 227 -9.35 21.59 13.32
N HIS A 228 -10.34 22.41 13.00
CA HIS A 228 -10.25 23.31 11.86
C HIS A 228 -10.97 24.64 12.20
N GLN A 229 -10.46 25.73 11.64
CA GLN A 229 -11.18 26.97 11.65
C GLN A 229 -12.20 26.97 10.51
N LYS A 230 -13.44 27.39 10.77
CA LYS A 230 -14.39 27.58 9.66
C LYS A 230 -13.76 28.45 8.59
N TYR A 231 -13.70 27.96 7.37
CA TYR A 231 -13.43 28.83 6.25
C TYR A 231 -14.54 29.88 6.25
N ASN A 232 -14.20 31.11 6.55
CA ASN A 232 -15.04 32.23 6.09
C ASN A 232 -14.90 32.24 4.56
N GLU A 233 -15.96 31.80 3.89
CA GLU A 233 -16.11 31.91 2.45
C GLU A 233 -15.86 33.35 1.94
#